data_4e22a2c75d13113dea1883187e9c9049
#
_entry.id   4e22a2c75d13113dea1883187e9c9049
#
_cell.length_a   1.000
_cell.length_b   1.000
_cell.length_c   1.000
_cell.angle_alpha   90.00
_cell.angle_beta   90.00
_cell.angle_gamma   90.00
#
_symmetry.space_group_name_H-M   'P 1'
#
loop_
_entity.id
_entity.type
_entity.pdbx_description
1 polymer ?
#
loop_
_entity_poly.entity_id
_entity_poly.type
_entity_poly.pdbx_seq_one_letter_code
_entity_poly.pdbx_strand_id
1 'polypeptide(L)'
;MKILVAGPLGIGKTTAIRTLSEIPTLHTDEVMTDAAASADDLTLDGLRGKTTTTVAIDFGRLTVPQAKVVLYLYGTPGQRRFLPLWEDIADGAIGALVLADTRRLDQSFEVMDLIEERGLDYAVAVNTFPTSPDYTLDTLRSKLDLDKQTPLVTCDARDKNSTLDALIALTAHLIARAGDESP
;
A
#
# COMPACT_ATOMS: atom_id res chain seq x y z
N MET A 1 -10.87 11.56 4.63
CA MET A 1 -11.02 10.09 4.46
C MET A 1 -9.62 9.49 4.48
N LYS A 2 -9.41 8.38 5.17
CA LYS A 2 -8.09 7.70 5.30
C LYS A 2 -8.00 6.53 4.34
N ILE A 3 -6.95 6.52 3.53
CA ILE A 3 -6.63 5.44 2.57
C ILE A 3 -5.26 4.88 2.92
N LEU A 4 -5.14 3.56 2.94
CA LEU A 4 -3.86 2.89 3.07
C LEU A 4 -3.20 2.74 1.70
N VAL A 5 -1.89 2.92 1.65
CA VAL A 5 -1.04 2.51 0.52
C VAL A 5 -0.16 1.37 1.02
N ALA A 6 -0.50 0.17 0.63
CA ALA A 6 0.05 -1.07 1.18
C ALA A 6 0.88 -1.83 0.12
N GLY A 7 1.66 -2.79 0.56
CA GLY A 7 2.48 -3.62 -0.32
C GLY A 7 3.87 -3.90 0.27
N PRO A 8 4.62 -4.83 -0.33
CA PRO A 8 5.92 -5.26 0.18
C PRO A 8 6.97 -4.14 0.20
N LEU A 9 8.09 -4.42 0.86
CA LEU A 9 9.21 -3.49 0.93
C LEU A 9 9.76 -3.17 -0.48
N GLY A 10 10.03 -1.89 -0.75
CA GLY A 10 10.61 -1.44 -2.03
C GLY A 10 9.64 -1.44 -3.21
N ILE A 11 8.33 -1.67 -2.99
CA ILE A 11 7.31 -1.72 -4.05
C ILE A 11 6.96 -0.35 -4.66
N GLY A 12 7.33 0.75 -4.00
CA GLY A 12 7.05 2.10 -4.47
C GLY A 12 5.99 2.87 -3.67
N LYS A 13 5.60 2.43 -2.47
CA LYS A 13 4.59 3.11 -1.62
C LYS A 13 4.94 4.58 -1.38
N THR A 14 6.14 4.84 -0.88
CA THR A 14 6.66 6.21 -0.67
C THR A 14 6.60 7.05 -1.94
N THR A 15 6.96 6.45 -3.09
CA THR A 15 6.92 7.14 -4.39
C THR A 15 5.49 7.49 -4.78
N ALA A 16 4.56 6.53 -4.68
CA ALA A 16 3.14 6.76 -5.01
C ALA A 16 2.53 7.86 -4.13
N ILE A 17 2.79 7.83 -2.82
CA ILE A 17 2.30 8.87 -1.90
C ILE A 17 2.87 10.24 -2.24
N ARG A 18 4.19 10.34 -2.51
CA ARG A 18 4.82 11.60 -2.93
C ARG A 18 4.25 12.13 -4.24
N THR A 19 4.02 11.25 -5.18
CA THR A 19 3.50 11.60 -6.50
C THR A 19 2.09 12.18 -6.44
N LEU A 20 1.26 11.67 -5.52
CA LEU A 20 -0.12 12.12 -5.31
C LEU A 20 -0.24 13.30 -4.35
N SER A 21 0.65 13.42 -3.39
CA SER A 21 0.52 14.38 -2.30
C SER A 21 0.66 15.82 -2.78
N GLU A 22 -0.25 16.69 -2.34
CA GLU A 22 -0.19 18.15 -2.53
C GLU A 22 0.62 18.87 -1.45
N ILE A 23 1.03 18.13 -0.42
CA ILE A 23 1.90 18.62 0.66
C ILE A 23 3.22 17.85 0.65
N PRO A 24 4.31 18.41 1.22
CA PRO A 24 5.51 17.62 1.48
C PRO A 24 5.16 16.36 2.27
N THR A 25 5.63 15.21 1.81
CA THR A 25 5.39 13.95 2.53
C THR A 25 6.12 13.96 3.86
N LEU A 26 5.39 13.61 4.91
CA LEU A 26 5.98 13.45 6.24
C LEU A 26 6.49 12.01 6.34
N HIS A 27 7.74 11.88 6.77
CA HIS A 27 8.32 10.62 7.20
C HIS A 27 8.41 10.68 8.72
N THR A 28 7.70 9.79 9.41
CA THR A 28 7.86 9.66 10.85
C THR A 28 8.88 8.56 11.11
N ASP A 29 10.02 8.94 11.64
CA ASP A 29 11.03 8.02 12.12
C ASP A 29 10.68 7.62 13.57
N GLU A 30 10.08 6.44 13.77
CA GLU A 30 9.96 5.87 15.12
C GLU A 30 11.18 5.02 15.44
N VAL A 31 11.78 5.33 16.59
CA VAL A 31 12.90 4.55 17.14
C VAL A 31 12.30 3.34 17.87
N MET A 32 12.40 2.15 17.29
CA MET A 32 11.97 0.92 17.98
C MET A 32 13.04 0.44 18.95
N THR A 33 12.61 0.11 20.17
CA THR A 33 13.46 -0.46 21.23
C THR A 33 13.89 -1.90 20.90
N ASP A 34 15.02 -2.33 21.51
CA ASP A 34 15.76 -3.59 21.28
C ASP A 34 14.95 -4.90 21.22
N ALA A 35 13.71 -4.92 21.69
CA ALA A 35 12.87 -6.13 21.69
C ALA A 35 12.44 -6.59 20.29
N ALA A 36 12.45 -5.71 19.28
CA ALA A 36 12.08 -6.03 17.91
C ALA A 36 13.27 -6.48 17.02
N ALA A 37 14.50 -6.29 17.50
CA ALA A 37 15.72 -6.62 16.75
C ALA A 37 16.05 -8.13 16.73
N SER A 38 15.36 -8.95 17.53
CA SER A 38 15.69 -10.38 17.72
C SER A 38 15.01 -11.34 16.72
N ALA A 39 14.19 -10.85 15.79
CA ALA A 39 13.42 -11.69 14.87
C ALA A 39 13.97 -11.77 13.43
N ASP A 40 14.95 -10.95 13.08
CA ASP A 40 15.55 -10.95 11.75
C ASP A 40 16.97 -11.55 11.75
N ASP A 41 17.24 -12.36 10.72
CA ASP A 41 18.54 -12.95 10.44
C ASP A 41 19.57 -11.83 10.11
N LEU A 42 20.29 -11.36 11.13
CA LEU A 42 21.29 -10.29 11.07
C LEU A 42 22.60 -10.70 10.38
N THR A 43 22.57 -11.69 9.48
CA THR A 43 23.76 -12.20 8.79
C THR A 43 24.19 -11.37 7.59
N LEU A 44 23.48 -10.28 7.23
CA LEU A 44 23.88 -9.39 6.16
C LEU A 44 24.96 -8.40 6.61
N ASP A 45 26.13 -8.50 5.99
CA ASP A 45 27.26 -7.58 6.18
C ASP A 45 26.81 -6.13 5.93
N GLY A 46 26.91 -5.29 6.95
CA GLY A 46 26.54 -3.86 6.91
C GLY A 46 25.54 -3.42 7.98
N LEU A 47 24.88 -4.35 8.68
CA LEU A 47 23.94 -4.04 9.77
C LEU A 47 24.53 -4.19 11.18
N ARG A 48 25.81 -4.51 11.30
CA ARG A 48 26.50 -4.60 12.58
C ARG A 48 26.63 -3.23 13.22
N GLY A 49 25.82 -2.96 14.23
CA GLY A 49 25.96 -1.76 15.07
C GLY A 49 24.78 -0.77 15.08
N LYS A 50 23.66 -1.06 14.41
CA LYS A 50 22.42 -0.27 14.57
C LYS A 50 21.48 -0.95 15.56
N THR A 51 21.45 -0.45 16.77
CA THR A 51 20.54 -0.88 17.86
C THR A 51 19.13 -0.29 17.73
N THR A 52 18.85 0.50 16.70
CA THR A 52 17.55 1.14 16.49
C THR A 52 17.14 0.99 15.03
N THR A 53 16.00 0.38 14.78
CA THR A 53 15.38 0.36 13.46
C THR A 53 14.33 1.47 13.40
N THR A 54 14.55 2.41 12.53
CA THR A 54 13.59 3.48 12.23
C THR A 54 12.48 2.93 11.35
N VAL A 55 11.22 3.04 11.79
CA VAL A 55 10.05 2.75 10.96
C VAL A 55 9.58 4.07 10.37
N ALA A 56 9.72 4.22 9.07
CA ALA A 56 9.18 5.36 8.37
C ALA A 56 7.74 5.08 7.95
N ILE A 57 6.79 5.89 8.43
CA ILE A 57 5.43 5.94 7.92
C ILE A 57 5.36 7.11 6.95
N ASP A 58 5.00 6.80 5.71
CA ASP A 58 4.75 7.82 4.71
C ASP A 58 3.34 8.40 4.90
N PHE A 59 3.24 9.72 4.94
CA PHE A 59 1.96 10.41 4.98
C PHE A 59 1.87 11.44 3.86
N GLY A 60 0.73 11.44 3.18
CA GLY A 60 0.41 12.41 2.13
C GLY A 60 -1.04 12.87 2.21
N ARG A 61 -1.33 13.97 1.53
CA ARG A 61 -2.66 14.55 1.44
C ARG A 61 -3.01 14.89 0.00
N LEU A 62 -4.24 14.56 -0.40
CA LEU A 62 -4.79 14.91 -1.70
C LEU A 62 -6.19 15.48 -1.53
N THR A 63 -6.42 16.70 -2.02
CA THR A 63 -7.73 17.31 -2.06
C THR A 63 -8.41 17.02 -3.41
N VAL A 64 -9.67 16.58 -3.37
CA VAL A 64 -10.53 16.37 -4.53
C VAL A 64 -11.65 17.40 -4.50
N PRO A 65 -11.45 18.62 -5.06
CA PRO A 65 -12.35 19.75 -4.89
C PRO A 65 -13.77 19.48 -5.41
N GLN A 66 -13.88 18.74 -6.52
CA GLN A 66 -15.17 18.40 -7.16
C GLN A 66 -16.05 17.54 -6.27
N ALA A 67 -15.44 16.66 -5.50
CA ALA A 67 -16.11 15.80 -4.52
C ALA A 67 -16.19 16.43 -3.12
N LYS A 68 -15.54 17.58 -2.89
CA LYS A 68 -15.37 18.22 -1.57
C LYS A 68 -14.76 17.27 -0.52
N VAL A 69 -13.83 16.41 -0.95
CA VAL A 69 -13.20 15.38 -0.13
C VAL A 69 -11.70 15.65 -0.01
N VAL A 70 -11.16 15.38 1.16
CA VAL A 70 -9.73 15.30 1.42
C VAL A 70 -9.37 13.85 1.72
N LEU A 71 -8.44 13.30 0.95
CA LEU A 71 -7.86 11.99 1.15
C LEU A 71 -6.54 12.12 1.91
N TYR A 72 -6.39 11.35 2.97
CA TYR A 72 -5.16 11.19 3.71
C TYR A 72 -4.58 9.82 3.36
N LEU A 73 -3.39 9.81 2.78
CA LEU A 73 -2.70 8.63 2.30
C LEU A 73 -1.65 8.20 3.33
N TYR A 74 -1.75 6.97 3.80
CA TYR A 74 -0.81 6.40 4.77
C TYR A 74 -0.10 5.20 4.18
N GLY A 75 1.23 5.27 4.13
CA GLY A 75 2.05 4.13 3.73
C GLY A 75 2.17 3.12 4.88
N THR A 76 1.80 1.87 4.62
CA THR A 76 1.99 0.81 5.63
C THR A 76 3.43 0.29 5.61
N PRO A 77 3.97 -0.14 6.75
CA PRO A 77 5.23 -0.88 6.78
C PRO A 77 5.14 -2.14 5.92
N GLY A 78 6.18 -2.40 5.13
CA GLY A 78 6.24 -3.58 4.24
C GLY A 78 6.90 -4.81 4.86
N GLN A 79 7.13 -4.84 6.17
CA GLN A 79 7.82 -5.93 6.87
C GLN A 79 6.99 -6.44 8.04
N ARG A 80 6.92 -7.77 8.22
CA ARG A 80 6.13 -8.47 9.26
C ARG A 80 6.40 -8.00 10.69
N ARG A 81 7.63 -7.66 11.02
CA ARG A 81 8.00 -7.20 12.36
C ARG A 81 7.28 -5.95 12.82
N PHE A 82 6.63 -5.23 11.88
CA PHE A 82 5.88 -4.02 12.16
C PHE A 82 4.36 -4.22 12.15
N LEU A 83 3.88 -5.45 12.28
CA LEU A 83 2.45 -5.77 12.37
C LEU A 83 1.69 -4.96 13.42
N PRO A 84 2.19 -4.77 14.67
CA PRO A 84 1.48 -3.94 15.64
C PRO A 84 1.26 -2.51 15.16
N LEU A 85 2.27 -1.90 14.52
CA LEU A 85 2.16 -0.56 13.96
C LEU A 85 1.22 -0.53 12.75
N TRP A 86 1.20 -1.61 11.97
CA TRP A 86 0.28 -1.75 10.84
C TRP A 86 -1.18 -1.71 11.32
N GLU A 87 -1.47 -2.34 12.46
CA GLU A 87 -2.79 -2.33 13.09
C GLU A 87 -3.24 -0.92 13.45
N ASP A 88 -2.38 -0.13 14.09
CA ASP A 88 -2.66 1.26 14.47
C ASP A 88 -2.86 2.15 13.22
N ILE A 89 -2.06 1.91 12.16
CA ILE A 89 -2.19 2.64 10.91
C ILE A 89 -3.48 2.27 10.16
N ALA A 90 -3.95 1.03 10.26
CA ALA A 90 -5.15 0.58 9.58
C ALA A 90 -6.45 1.08 10.25
N ASP A 91 -6.39 1.42 11.53
CA ASP A 91 -7.58 1.91 12.24
C ASP A 91 -8.17 3.17 11.59
N GLY A 92 -9.50 3.14 11.36
CA GLY A 92 -10.25 4.22 10.71
C GLY A 92 -9.95 4.40 9.20
N ALA A 93 -9.23 3.48 8.57
CA ALA A 93 -9.10 3.46 7.12
C ALA A 93 -10.40 2.99 6.47
N ILE A 94 -10.74 3.59 5.32
CA ILE A 94 -11.93 3.21 4.54
C ILE A 94 -11.62 2.22 3.42
N GLY A 95 -10.35 1.98 3.13
CA GLY A 95 -9.89 1.05 2.11
C GLY A 95 -8.40 1.14 1.86
N ALA A 96 -7.89 0.26 1.01
CA ALA A 96 -6.46 0.15 0.73
C ALA A 96 -6.14 0.08 -0.77
N LEU A 97 -5.09 0.80 -1.19
CA LEU A 97 -4.44 0.62 -2.47
C LEU A 97 -3.22 -0.29 -2.28
N VAL A 98 -3.31 -1.53 -2.77
CA VAL A 98 -2.23 -2.52 -2.69
C VAL A 98 -1.34 -2.39 -3.92
N LEU A 99 -0.07 -2.06 -3.72
CA LEU A 99 0.91 -2.08 -4.79
C LEU A 99 1.50 -3.49 -4.92
N ALA A 100 1.49 -4.05 -6.13
CA ALA A 100 2.06 -5.35 -6.47
C ALA A 100 3.18 -5.22 -7.52
N ASP A 101 4.07 -6.20 -7.60
CA ASP A 101 5.20 -6.25 -8.53
C ASP A 101 5.21 -7.58 -9.28
N THR A 102 5.13 -7.55 -10.60
CA THR A 102 5.11 -8.78 -11.42
C THR A 102 6.36 -9.65 -11.30
N ARG A 103 7.46 -9.11 -10.78
CA ARG A 103 8.71 -9.86 -10.53
C ARG A 103 8.63 -10.71 -9.26
N ARG A 104 7.69 -10.42 -8.33
CA ARG A 104 7.55 -11.05 -7.01
C ARG A 104 6.12 -10.93 -6.48
N LEU A 105 5.17 -11.41 -7.27
CA LEU A 105 3.74 -11.36 -6.92
C LEU A 105 3.40 -12.06 -5.60
N ASP A 106 4.15 -13.11 -5.28
CA ASP A 106 4.03 -13.89 -4.04
C ASP A 106 4.12 -13.03 -2.77
N GLN A 107 4.90 -11.95 -2.80
CA GLN A 107 5.04 -11.04 -1.66
C GLN A 107 3.81 -10.15 -1.42
N SER A 108 2.86 -10.11 -2.36
CA SER A 108 1.65 -9.32 -2.23
C SER A 108 0.57 -10.03 -1.40
N PHE A 109 0.59 -11.37 -1.35
CA PHE A 109 -0.45 -12.16 -0.65
C PHE A 109 -0.54 -11.80 0.82
N GLU A 110 0.59 -11.74 1.52
CA GLU A 110 0.62 -11.41 2.95
C GLU A 110 -0.05 -10.07 3.26
N VAL A 111 0.16 -9.08 2.39
CA VAL A 111 -0.43 -7.75 2.58
C VAL A 111 -1.93 -7.78 2.26
N MET A 112 -2.36 -8.54 1.25
CA MET A 112 -3.77 -8.71 0.92
C MET A 112 -4.49 -9.43 2.06
N ASP A 113 -3.93 -10.52 2.59
CA ASP A 113 -4.47 -11.24 3.75
C ASP A 113 -4.72 -10.31 4.95
N LEU A 114 -3.74 -9.46 5.29
CA LEU A 114 -3.87 -8.50 6.38
C LEU A 114 -5.00 -7.47 6.18
N ILE A 115 -5.25 -7.07 4.94
CA ILE A 115 -6.32 -6.14 4.57
C ILE A 115 -7.67 -6.85 4.65
N GLU A 116 -7.75 -8.07 4.14
CA GLU A 116 -8.95 -8.92 4.15
C GLU A 116 -9.36 -9.33 5.56
N GLU A 117 -8.40 -9.73 6.42
CA GLU A 117 -8.64 -10.03 7.83
C GLU A 117 -9.26 -8.85 8.60
N ARG A 118 -9.03 -7.63 8.13
CA ARG A 118 -9.62 -6.41 8.69
C ARG A 118 -10.95 -6.01 8.04
N GLY A 119 -11.41 -6.76 7.05
CA GLY A 119 -12.63 -6.46 6.32
C GLY A 119 -12.54 -5.14 5.52
N LEU A 120 -11.33 -4.72 5.12
CA LEU A 120 -11.16 -3.53 4.31
C LEU A 120 -11.27 -3.87 2.82
N ASP A 121 -12.08 -3.12 2.10
CA ASP A 121 -12.09 -3.18 0.64
C ASP A 121 -10.78 -2.62 0.08
N TYR A 122 -10.32 -3.19 -1.04
CA TYR A 122 -9.06 -2.76 -1.65
C TYR A 122 -9.08 -2.85 -3.18
N ALA A 123 -8.12 -2.18 -3.79
CA ALA A 123 -7.76 -2.33 -5.19
C ALA A 123 -6.28 -2.70 -5.31
N VAL A 124 -5.95 -3.49 -6.33
CA VAL A 124 -4.56 -3.85 -6.62
C VAL A 124 -4.06 -3.02 -7.79
N ALA A 125 -2.95 -2.32 -7.58
CA ALA A 125 -2.22 -1.57 -8.60
C ALA A 125 -0.86 -2.23 -8.83
N VAL A 126 -0.69 -2.83 -9.99
CA VAL A 126 0.55 -3.48 -10.39
C VAL A 126 1.55 -2.41 -10.82
N ASN A 127 2.53 -2.12 -9.95
CA ASN A 127 3.54 -1.11 -10.21
C ASN A 127 4.58 -1.63 -11.24
N THR A 128 4.76 -0.90 -12.32
CA THR A 128 5.67 -1.28 -13.40
C THR A 128 7.09 -0.77 -13.14
N PHE A 129 8.06 -1.66 -13.38
CA PHE A 129 9.49 -1.36 -13.33
C PHE A 129 10.12 -1.69 -14.67
N PRO A 130 11.30 -1.15 -15.00
CA PRO A 130 11.96 -1.41 -16.29
C PRO A 130 12.19 -2.89 -16.61
N THR A 131 12.28 -3.73 -15.58
CA THR A 131 12.52 -5.18 -15.69
C THR A 131 11.28 -6.01 -15.37
N SER A 132 10.11 -5.38 -15.24
CA SER A 132 8.86 -6.09 -14.95
C SER A 132 8.45 -6.95 -16.14
N PRO A 133 8.17 -8.26 -15.93
CA PRO A 133 7.51 -9.07 -16.93
C PRO A 133 6.14 -8.47 -17.29
N ASP A 134 5.80 -8.52 -18.57
CA ASP A 134 4.50 -8.09 -19.05
C ASP A 134 3.50 -9.25 -19.00
N TYR A 135 2.38 -9.02 -18.32
CA TYR A 135 1.27 -9.97 -18.21
C TYR A 135 -0.04 -9.26 -18.51
N THR A 136 -0.99 -9.98 -19.08
CA THR A 136 -2.38 -9.48 -19.19
C THR A 136 -3.01 -9.35 -17.81
N LEU A 137 -3.97 -8.43 -17.66
CA LEU A 137 -4.71 -8.27 -16.40
C LEU A 137 -5.42 -9.57 -15.97
N ASP A 138 -5.94 -10.36 -16.91
CA ASP A 138 -6.56 -11.65 -16.61
C ASP A 138 -5.55 -12.65 -16.02
N THR A 139 -4.34 -12.68 -16.57
CA THR A 139 -3.26 -13.51 -16.04
C THR A 139 -2.87 -13.06 -14.63
N LEU A 140 -2.76 -11.76 -14.41
CA LEU A 140 -2.41 -11.19 -13.11
C LEU A 140 -3.50 -11.46 -12.07
N ARG A 141 -4.78 -11.29 -12.45
CA ARG A 141 -5.93 -11.61 -11.59
C ARG A 141 -5.90 -13.06 -11.15
N SER A 142 -5.67 -13.98 -12.09
CA SER A 142 -5.57 -15.41 -11.77
C SER A 142 -4.37 -15.74 -10.88
N LYS A 143 -3.21 -15.09 -11.12
CA LYS A 143 -1.99 -15.32 -10.32
C LYS A 143 -2.07 -14.74 -8.91
N LEU A 144 -2.84 -13.67 -8.71
CA LEU A 144 -3.06 -13.02 -7.42
C LEU A 144 -4.31 -13.56 -6.71
N ASP A 145 -5.01 -14.52 -7.30
CA ASP A 145 -6.25 -15.11 -6.78
C ASP A 145 -7.31 -14.05 -6.39
N LEU A 146 -7.41 -13.00 -7.21
CA LEU A 146 -8.29 -11.87 -6.92
C LEU A 146 -9.74 -12.17 -7.29
N ASP A 147 -10.66 -11.80 -6.39
CA ASP A 147 -12.08 -11.78 -6.69
C ASP A 147 -12.36 -10.93 -7.94
N LYS A 148 -13.42 -11.29 -8.69
CA LYS A 148 -13.82 -10.59 -9.91
C LYS A 148 -14.15 -9.11 -9.67
N GLN A 149 -14.64 -8.79 -8.48
CA GLN A 149 -15.04 -7.43 -8.11
C GLN A 149 -13.86 -6.57 -7.65
N THR A 150 -12.76 -7.17 -7.17
CA THR A 150 -11.57 -6.42 -6.74
C THR A 150 -10.93 -5.72 -7.93
N PRO A 151 -10.82 -4.39 -7.94
CA PRO A 151 -10.18 -3.67 -9.04
C PRO A 151 -8.72 -4.06 -9.18
N LEU A 152 -8.30 -4.30 -10.42
CA LEU A 152 -6.91 -4.59 -10.78
C LEU A 152 -6.51 -3.68 -11.93
N VAL A 153 -5.49 -2.85 -11.71
CA VAL A 153 -4.96 -1.90 -12.69
C VAL A 153 -3.44 -1.96 -12.76
N THR A 154 -2.88 -1.48 -13.84
CA THR A 154 -1.43 -1.21 -13.92
C THR A 154 -1.16 0.20 -13.43
N CYS A 155 0.03 0.42 -12.85
CA CYS A 155 0.42 1.71 -12.28
C CYS A 155 1.92 1.94 -12.53
N ASP A 156 2.32 3.17 -12.79
CA ASP A 156 3.67 3.67 -12.57
C ASP A 156 3.62 4.65 -11.39
N ALA A 157 4.14 4.25 -10.24
CA ALA A 157 4.12 5.06 -9.03
C ALA A 157 4.82 6.42 -9.17
N ARG A 158 5.65 6.61 -10.22
CA ARG A 158 6.36 7.86 -10.54
C ARG A 158 5.52 8.81 -11.39
N ASP A 159 4.50 8.29 -12.07
CA ASP A 159 3.60 9.08 -12.90
C ASP A 159 2.33 9.42 -12.14
N LYS A 160 2.03 10.74 -12.08
CA LYS A 160 0.91 11.26 -11.30
C LYS A 160 -0.43 10.79 -11.84
N ASN A 161 -0.61 10.77 -13.16
CA ASN A 161 -1.88 10.38 -13.76
C ASN A 161 -2.12 8.89 -13.57
N SER A 162 -1.09 8.07 -13.80
CA SER A 162 -1.16 6.62 -13.60
C SER A 162 -1.49 6.25 -12.15
N THR A 163 -0.85 6.94 -11.19
CA THR A 163 -1.12 6.70 -9.75
C THR A 163 -2.52 7.22 -9.35
N LEU A 164 -2.97 8.33 -9.95
CA LEU A 164 -4.31 8.86 -9.74
C LEU A 164 -5.38 7.91 -10.29
N ASP A 165 -5.19 7.33 -11.47
CA ASP A 165 -6.10 6.34 -12.06
C ASP A 165 -6.27 5.12 -11.15
N ALA A 166 -5.18 4.65 -10.53
CA ALA A 166 -5.23 3.57 -9.55
C ALA A 166 -6.04 3.95 -8.30
N LEU A 167 -5.88 5.17 -7.81
CA LEU A 167 -6.66 5.69 -6.68
C LEU A 167 -8.13 5.89 -7.04
N ILE A 168 -8.44 6.30 -8.26
CA ILE A 168 -9.81 6.41 -8.78
C ILE A 168 -10.46 5.01 -8.84
N ALA A 169 -9.76 3.99 -9.31
CA ALA A 169 -10.27 2.63 -9.35
C ALA A 169 -10.66 2.14 -7.95
N LEU A 170 -9.82 2.40 -6.94
CA LEU A 170 -10.14 2.10 -5.53
C LEU A 170 -11.37 2.87 -5.06
N THR A 171 -11.39 4.21 -5.24
CA THR A 171 -12.48 5.03 -4.71
C THR A 171 -13.82 4.72 -5.38
N ALA A 172 -13.84 4.40 -6.68
CA ALA A 172 -15.04 3.94 -7.38
C ALA A 172 -15.56 2.62 -6.80
N HIS A 173 -14.66 1.69 -6.49
CA HIS A 173 -15.01 0.42 -5.85
C HIS A 173 -15.62 0.64 -4.46
N LEU A 174 -14.99 1.46 -3.62
CA LEU A 174 -15.50 1.79 -2.28
C LEU A 174 -16.91 2.41 -2.33
N ILE A 175 -17.16 3.29 -3.29
CA ILE A 175 -18.48 3.93 -3.48
C ILE A 175 -19.51 2.87 -3.90
N ALA A 176 -19.18 1.97 -4.82
CA ALA A 176 -20.07 0.92 -5.27
C ALA A 176 -20.46 -0.01 -4.11
N ARG A 177 -19.48 -0.45 -3.32
CA ARG A 177 -19.69 -1.31 -2.14
C ARG A 177 -20.57 -0.65 -1.09
N ALA A 178 -20.32 0.61 -0.78
CA ALA A 178 -21.15 1.37 0.17
C ALA A 178 -22.61 1.55 -0.31
N GLY A 179 -22.84 1.56 -1.62
CA GLY A 179 -24.17 1.60 -2.21
C GLY A 179 -24.94 0.27 -2.09
N ASP A 180 -24.22 -0.86 -2.15
CA ASP A 180 -24.80 -2.20 -2.04
C ASP A 180 -25.15 -2.57 -0.59
N GLU A 181 -24.54 -1.94 0.41
CA GLU A 181 -24.80 -2.15 1.84
C GLU A 181 -25.95 -1.28 2.40
N SER A 182 -26.51 -0.39 1.58
CA SER A 182 -27.64 0.44 2.00
C SER A 182 -28.95 -0.32 1.78
N PRO A 183 -29.72 -0.64 2.84
CA PRO A 183 -30.97 -1.41 2.76
C PRO A 183 -32.09 -0.66 2.02
#